data_91dfab36795cdab324763e5a6f462009
#
_entry.id   91dfab36795cdab324763e5a6f462009
#
_cell.length_a   1.000
_cell.length_b   1.000
_cell.length_c   1.000
_cell.angle_alpha   90.00
_cell.angle_beta   90.00
_cell.angle_gamma   90.00
#
_symmetry.space_group_name_H-M   'P 1'
#
loop_
_entity.id
_entity.type
_entity.pdbx_description
1 polymer ?
#
loop_
_entity_poly.entity_id
_entity_poly.type
_entity_poly.pdbx_seq_one_letter_code
_entity_poly.pdbx_strand_id
1 'polypeptide(L)' 'MGNATPQLKVHLQSALNVGVTREEIVEVLMQMAVYAGFPAALNGLTAAREVFAAADEQPVTA' A
#
# COMPACT_ATOMS: atom_id res chain seq x y z
N MET A 1 -13.84 2.68 -16.59
CA MET A 1 -12.67 2.12 -15.97
C MET A 1 -12.83 2.07 -14.46
N GLY A 2 -12.60 0.91 -13.88
CA GLY A 2 -12.72 0.77 -12.44
C GLY A 2 -11.56 1.42 -11.69
N ASN A 3 -11.83 1.88 -10.50
CA ASN A 3 -10.81 2.37 -9.59
C ASN A 3 -10.31 1.21 -8.74
N ALA A 4 -9.05 0.81 -8.92
CA ALA A 4 -8.46 -0.32 -8.22
C ALA A 4 -7.97 0.05 -6.80
N THR A 5 -8.08 1.31 -6.40
CA THR A 5 -7.54 1.77 -5.13
C THR A 5 -8.09 1.03 -3.91
N PRO A 6 -9.42 0.78 -3.80
CA PRO A 6 -9.93 0.05 -2.64
C PRO A 6 -9.38 -1.38 -2.54
N GLN A 7 -9.25 -2.07 -3.66
CA GLN A 7 -8.69 -3.42 -3.67
C GLN A 7 -7.21 -3.40 -3.31
N LEU A 8 -6.49 -2.41 -3.81
CA LEU A 8 -5.08 -2.25 -3.49
C LEU A 8 -4.87 -2.03 -1.99
N LYS A 9 -5.72 -1.21 -1.37
CA LYS A 9 -5.63 -0.97 0.07
C LYS A 9 -5.85 -2.26 0.86
N VAL A 10 -6.80 -3.10 0.44
CA VAL A 10 -7.04 -4.38 1.10
C VAL A 10 -5.81 -5.27 1.00
N HIS A 11 -5.19 -5.34 -0.17
CA HIS A 11 -3.98 -6.13 -0.35
C HIS A 11 -2.82 -5.61 0.49
N LEU A 12 -2.65 -4.29 0.57
CA LEU A 12 -1.60 -3.69 1.38
C LEU A 12 -1.81 -3.99 2.86
N GLN A 13 -3.04 -3.87 3.33
CA GLN A 13 -3.35 -4.19 4.72
C GLN A 13 -3.09 -5.65 5.03
N SER A 14 -3.46 -6.55 4.12
CA SER A 14 -3.20 -7.98 4.28
C SER A 14 -1.71 -8.26 4.33
N ALA A 15 -0.92 -7.58 3.49
CA ALA A 15 0.53 -7.75 3.49
C ALA A 15 1.12 -7.34 4.84
N LEU A 16 0.70 -6.21 5.40
CA LEU A 16 1.16 -5.78 6.72
C LEU A 16 0.79 -6.81 7.79
N ASN A 17 -0.42 -7.37 7.71
CA ASN A 17 -0.91 -8.32 8.70
C ASN A 17 -0.09 -9.62 8.72
N VAL A 18 0.49 -10.02 7.59
CA VAL A 18 1.32 -11.22 7.53
C VAL A 18 2.81 -10.93 7.69
N GLY A 19 3.16 -9.71 8.03
CA GLY A 19 4.54 -9.38 8.39
C GLY A 19 5.41 -8.78 7.31
N VAL A 20 4.83 -8.44 6.15
CA VAL A 20 5.57 -7.69 5.13
C VAL A 20 5.84 -6.28 5.66
N THR A 21 7.07 -5.81 5.55
CA THR A 21 7.43 -4.50 6.07
C THR A 21 6.94 -3.39 5.15
N ARG A 22 6.79 -2.19 5.72
CA ARG A 22 6.43 -1.00 4.95
C ARG A 22 7.47 -0.71 3.87
N GLU A 23 8.72 -0.89 4.19
CA GLU A 23 9.82 -0.70 3.24
C GLU A 23 9.69 -1.65 2.05
N GLU A 24 9.36 -2.90 2.30
CA GLU A 24 9.14 -3.87 1.24
C GLU A 24 7.96 -3.49 0.35
N ILE A 25 6.88 -2.99 0.95
CA ILE A 25 5.72 -2.54 0.21
C ILE A 25 6.09 -1.37 -0.71
N VAL A 26 6.78 -0.37 -0.18
CA VAL A 26 7.20 0.79 -0.96
C VAL A 26 8.12 0.36 -2.10
N GLU A 27 9.03 -0.57 -1.83
CA GLU A 27 9.96 -1.07 -2.82
C GLU A 27 9.23 -1.75 -3.99
N VAL A 28 8.23 -2.57 -3.69
CA VAL A 28 7.42 -3.21 -4.72
C VAL A 28 6.67 -2.17 -5.55
N LEU A 29 6.10 -1.15 -4.90
CA LEU A 29 5.39 -0.09 -5.61
C LEU A 29 6.32 0.70 -6.52
N MET A 30 7.54 0.93 -6.09
CA MET A 30 8.53 1.60 -6.92
C MET A 30 8.91 0.76 -8.14
N GLN A 31 9.01 -0.55 -7.98
CA GLN A 31 9.25 -1.44 -9.11
C GLN A 31 8.07 -1.41 -10.09
N MET A 32 6.86 -1.33 -9.59
CA MET A 32 5.68 -1.23 -10.43
C MET A 32 5.72 0.03 -11.30
N ALA A 33 6.35 1.10 -10.82
CA ALA A 33 6.49 2.33 -11.60
C ALA A 33 7.25 2.11 -12.89
N VAL A 34 8.19 1.19 -12.90
CA VAL A 34 8.99 0.86 -14.09
C VAL A 34 8.13 0.20 -15.17
N TYR A 35 7.18 -0.63 -14.75
CA TYR A 35 6.38 -1.42 -15.68
C TYR A 35 5.04 -0.77 -16.01
N ALA A 36 4.39 -0.18 -15.04
CA ALA A 36 3.02 0.33 -15.19
C ALA A 36 2.96 1.85 -15.39
N GLY A 37 4.08 2.54 -15.19
CA GLY A 37 4.15 3.99 -15.36
C GLY A 37 3.85 4.76 -14.09
N PHE A 38 4.14 6.06 -14.13
CA PHE A 38 4.05 6.95 -12.99
C PHE A 38 2.66 7.07 -12.37
N PRO A 39 1.58 7.22 -13.17
CA PRO A 39 0.26 7.38 -12.55
C PRO A 39 -0.13 6.19 -11.67
N ALA A 40 0.17 4.97 -12.11
CA ALA A 40 -0.13 3.78 -11.32
C ALA A 40 0.70 3.74 -10.04
N ALA A 41 1.97 4.12 -10.14
CA ALA A 41 2.86 4.16 -8.98
C ALA A 41 2.39 5.20 -7.96
N LEU A 42 2.00 6.38 -8.40
CA LEU A 42 1.50 7.42 -7.52
C LEU A 42 0.23 6.97 -6.79
N ASN A 43 -0.68 6.31 -7.50
CA ASN A 43 -1.89 5.76 -6.88
C ASN A 43 -1.53 4.71 -5.83
N GLY A 44 -0.56 3.85 -6.13
CA GLY A 44 -0.09 2.84 -5.19
C GLY A 44 0.53 3.45 -3.94
N LEU A 45 1.37 4.45 -4.11
CA LEU A 45 2.00 5.12 -2.97
C LEU A 45 0.97 5.86 -2.12
N THR A 46 -0.02 6.49 -2.74
CA THR A 46 -1.10 7.14 -2.02
C THR A 46 -1.90 6.13 -1.20
N ALA A 47 -2.23 4.99 -1.79
CA ALA A 47 -2.94 3.93 -1.08
C ALA A 47 -2.12 3.40 0.10
N ALA A 48 -0.82 3.20 -0.10
CA ALA A 48 0.07 2.73 0.96
C ALA A 48 0.13 3.74 2.11
N ARG A 49 0.24 5.03 1.78
CA ARG A 49 0.25 6.08 2.80
C ARG A 49 -0.99 6.04 3.67
N GLU A 50 -2.16 5.86 3.05
CA GLU A 50 -3.42 5.80 3.79
C GLU A 50 -3.49 4.55 4.67
N VAL A 51 -3.03 3.41 4.16
CA VAL A 51 -3.01 2.18 4.94
C VAL A 51 -2.05 2.30 6.12
N PHE A 52 -0.88 2.88 5.90
CA PHE A 52 0.10 3.07 6.98
C PHE A 52 -0.43 4.03 8.05
N ALA A 53 -1.09 5.11 7.63
CA ALA A 53 -1.67 6.07 8.56
C ALA A 53 -2.76 5.41 9.41
N ALA A 54 -3.62 4.62 8.80
CA ALA A 54 -4.67 3.91 9.52
C ALA A 54 -4.07 2.90 10.52
N ALA A 55 -3.01 2.20 10.12
CA ALA A 55 -2.35 1.26 11.01
C ALA A 55 -1.72 1.97 12.22
N ASP A 56 -1.13 3.14 11.99
CA ASP A 56 -0.51 3.91 13.05
C ASP A 56 -1.54 4.49 14.03
N GLU A 57 -2.77 4.73 13.57
CA GLU A 57 -3.83 5.26 14.42
C GLU A 57 -4.52 4.17 15.25
N GLN A 58 -4.34 2.91 14.91
CA GLN A 58 -4.98 1.84 15.65
C GLN A 58 -4.37 1.76 17.06
N PRO A 59 -5.24 1.68 18.09
CA PRO A 59 -4.71 1.52 19.45
C PRO A 59 -3.96 0.19 19.54
N VAL A 60 -2.86 0.25 20.26
CA VAL A 60 -2.10 -0.96 20.56
C VAL A 60 -2.89 -1.73 21.61
N THR A 61 -3.48 -2.84 21.20
CA THR A 61 -4.14 -3.73 22.14
C THR A 61 -3.15 -4.79 22.59
N ALA A 62 -2.97 -4.83 23.86
CA ALA A 62 -2.08 -5.83 24.44
C ALA A 62 -2.68 -7.23 24.27
#